data_5e21b59f4de9fbd31f5e08cf77fb6e5a
#
_entry.id   5e21b59f4de9fbd31f5e08cf77fb6e5a
#
_cell.length_a   1.000
_cell.length_b   1.000
_cell.length_c   1.000
_cell.angle_alpha   90.00
_cell.angle_beta   90.00
_cell.angle_gamma   90.00
#
_symmetry.space_group_name_H-M   'P 1'
#
loop_
_entity.id
_entity.type
_entity.pdbx_description
1 polymer ?
#
loop_
_entity_poly.entity_id
_entity_poly.type
_entity_poly.pdbx_seq_one_letter_code
_entity_poly.pdbx_strand_id
1 'polypeptide(L)'
;SRGLARCVESLAVSPNAPRCLLATAEGDEHTLGLLLAELSLREHGWNSQWAGRMTPTPELIARIESGGCDMLALSAAEASSDAERLRNQAFTLASACQAHDVHLVLGGRGLWPEPATHLPPFSRVRDFREFHELLARLQN
;
A
#
# COMPACT_ATOMS: atom_id res chain seq x y z
N SER A 1 3.74 12.49 -13.40
CA SER A 1 3.84 13.02 -14.75
C SER A 1 2.60 12.70 -15.57
N ARG A 2 2.37 13.51 -16.57
CA ARG A 2 1.20 13.36 -17.44
C ARG A 2 1.22 12.05 -18.22
N GLY A 3 2.40 11.64 -18.70
CA GLY A 3 2.55 10.40 -19.44
C GLY A 3 2.30 9.17 -18.61
N LEU A 4 2.79 9.17 -17.37
CA LEU A 4 2.58 8.05 -16.46
C LEU A 4 1.09 7.92 -16.09
N ALA A 5 0.41 9.02 -15.80
CA ALA A 5 -1.02 9.01 -15.49
C ALA A 5 -1.84 8.48 -16.67
N ARG A 6 -1.46 8.86 -17.89
CA ARG A 6 -2.14 8.38 -19.10
C ARG A 6 -1.95 6.87 -19.27
N CYS A 7 -0.75 6.33 -18.98
CA CYS A 7 -0.50 4.91 -19.07
C CYS A 7 -1.38 4.13 -18.06
N VAL A 8 -1.52 4.65 -16.83
CA VAL A 8 -2.37 4.04 -15.82
C VAL A 8 -3.83 4.01 -16.30
N GLU A 9 -4.32 5.13 -16.85
CA GLU A 9 -5.70 5.22 -17.33
C GLU A 9 -6.00 4.26 -18.49
N SER A 10 -5.00 3.97 -19.33
CA SER A 10 -5.20 3.09 -20.47
C SER A 10 -5.29 1.62 -20.10
N LEU A 11 -4.89 1.24 -18.89
CA LEU A 11 -4.94 -0.14 -18.39
C LEU A 11 -6.30 -0.39 -17.75
N ALA A 12 -7.29 -0.72 -18.56
CA ALA A 12 -8.64 -0.98 -18.10
C ALA A 12 -8.69 -2.25 -17.24
N VAL A 13 -9.37 -2.18 -16.11
CA VAL A 13 -9.50 -3.28 -15.16
C VAL A 13 -10.99 -3.51 -14.89
N SER A 14 -11.36 -4.79 -14.71
CA SER A 14 -12.74 -5.17 -14.41
C SER A 14 -13.24 -4.46 -13.14
N PRO A 15 -14.50 -3.99 -13.12
CA PRO A 15 -15.07 -3.41 -11.90
C PRO A 15 -15.15 -4.39 -10.73
N ASN A 16 -15.08 -5.70 -11.00
CA ASN A 16 -15.08 -6.73 -9.95
C ASN A 16 -13.67 -7.15 -9.54
N ALA A 17 -12.63 -6.51 -10.09
CA ALA A 17 -11.26 -6.82 -9.74
C ALA A 17 -10.98 -6.43 -8.29
N PRO A 18 -9.98 -7.06 -7.65
CA PRO A 18 -9.58 -6.65 -6.31
C PRO A 18 -9.11 -5.20 -6.28
N ARG A 19 -9.25 -4.56 -5.14
CA ARG A 19 -8.99 -3.13 -4.99
C ARG A 19 -7.86 -2.88 -4.01
N CYS A 20 -6.93 -2.02 -4.39
CA CYS A 20 -5.84 -1.59 -3.52
C CYS A 20 -6.00 -0.12 -3.17
N LEU A 21 -5.95 0.18 -1.88
CA LEU A 21 -5.89 1.54 -1.38
C LEU A 21 -4.43 1.95 -1.24
N LEU A 22 -4.05 3.06 -1.86
CA LEU A 22 -2.68 3.58 -1.85
C LEU A 22 -2.59 4.81 -0.97
N ALA A 23 -1.59 4.86 -0.10
CA ALA A 23 -1.37 6.00 0.78
C ALA A 23 0.12 6.18 1.10
N THR A 24 0.49 7.38 1.55
CA THR A 24 1.80 7.60 2.14
C THR A 24 1.67 7.57 3.66
N ALA A 25 2.75 7.16 4.34
CA ALA A 25 2.81 7.18 5.79
C ALA A 25 2.61 8.62 6.31
N GLU A 26 2.11 8.74 7.52
CA GLU A 26 1.98 10.03 8.19
C GLU A 26 3.32 10.77 8.17
N GLY A 27 3.32 12.01 7.67
CA GLY A 27 4.53 12.81 7.55
C GLY A 27 5.30 12.64 6.25
N ASP A 28 4.86 11.80 5.34
CA ASP A 28 5.54 11.54 4.07
C ASP A 28 4.77 12.15 2.89
N GLU A 29 5.45 12.92 2.06
CA GLU A 29 4.86 13.59 0.90
C GLU A 29 5.28 13.00 -0.45
N HIS A 30 6.07 11.92 -0.46
CA HIS A 30 6.59 11.35 -1.70
C HIS A 30 5.54 10.53 -2.43
N THR A 31 5.12 10.98 -3.61
CA THR A 31 4.04 10.36 -4.37
C THR A 31 4.46 9.64 -5.65
N LEU A 32 5.66 9.93 -6.19
CA LEU A 32 6.10 9.29 -7.43
C LEU A 32 6.10 7.77 -7.33
N GLY A 33 6.58 7.24 -6.21
CA GLY A 33 6.60 5.81 -5.97
C GLY A 33 5.22 5.19 -6.01
N LEU A 34 4.21 5.92 -5.52
CA LEU A 34 2.84 5.40 -5.52
C LEU A 34 2.23 5.41 -6.91
N LEU A 35 2.62 6.36 -7.79
CA LEU A 35 2.16 6.33 -9.18
C LEU A 35 2.69 5.10 -9.90
N LEU A 36 3.94 4.74 -9.67
CA LEU A 36 4.52 3.53 -10.27
C LEU A 36 3.90 2.27 -9.68
N ALA A 37 3.58 2.28 -8.38
CA ALA A 37 2.87 1.18 -7.74
C ALA A 37 1.48 1.02 -8.34
N GLU A 38 0.78 2.12 -8.61
CA GLU A 38 -0.54 2.08 -9.24
C GLU A 38 -0.46 1.44 -10.63
N LEU A 39 0.57 1.77 -11.41
CA LEU A 39 0.77 1.16 -12.72
C LEU A 39 0.97 -0.35 -12.59
N SER A 40 1.81 -0.80 -11.65
CA SER A 40 2.03 -2.23 -11.40
C SER A 40 0.74 -2.94 -11.02
N LEU A 41 -0.08 -2.32 -10.17
CA LEU A 41 -1.36 -2.89 -9.75
C LEU A 41 -2.26 -3.12 -10.96
N ARG A 42 -2.39 -2.13 -11.83
CA ARG A 42 -3.23 -2.24 -13.02
C ARG A 42 -2.75 -3.29 -13.98
N GLU A 43 -1.43 -3.44 -14.13
CA GLU A 43 -0.84 -4.48 -14.96
C GLU A 43 -1.16 -5.88 -14.44
N HIS A 44 -1.42 -6.02 -13.13
CA HIS A 44 -1.77 -7.30 -12.50
C HIS A 44 -3.27 -7.45 -12.24
N GLY A 45 -4.09 -6.60 -12.85
CA GLY A 45 -5.54 -6.73 -12.78
C GLY A 45 -6.18 -6.17 -11.52
N TRP A 46 -5.50 -5.29 -10.80
CA TRP A 46 -6.03 -4.63 -9.61
C TRP A 46 -6.59 -3.25 -9.95
N ASN A 47 -7.69 -2.89 -9.34
CA ASN A 47 -8.13 -1.50 -9.27
C ASN A 47 -7.38 -0.81 -8.15
N SER A 48 -7.13 0.48 -8.30
CA SER A 48 -6.41 1.25 -7.28
C SER A 48 -7.17 2.53 -6.94
N GLN A 49 -7.02 2.97 -5.70
CA GLN A 49 -7.63 4.19 -5.22
C GLN A 49 -6.65 4.88 -4.26
N TRP A 50 -6.52 6.20 -4.40
CA TRP A 50 -5.68 6.99 -3.51
C TRP A 50 -6.45 7.37 -2.27
N ALA A 51 -5.84 7.17 -1.10
CA ALA A 51 -6.34 7.70 0.15
C ALA A 51 -5.84 9.13 0.37
N GLY A 52 -4.77 9.51 -0.35
CA GLY A 52 -4.15 10.80 -0.22
C GLY A 52 -2.78 10.72 0.44
N ARG A 53 -2.12 11.87 0.55
CA ARG A 53 -0.82 11.98 1.22
C ARG A 53 -1.03 12.19 2.71
N MET A 54 -0.12 11.64 3.51
CA MET A 54 -0.11 11.85 4.98
C MET A 54 -1.45 11.53 5.62
N THR A 55 -2.11 10.49 5.15
CA THR A 55 -3.42 10.12 5.66
C THR A 55 -3.31 9.62 7.10
N PRO A 56 -4.08 10.20 8.03
CA PRO A 56 -4.04 9.74 9.42
C PRO A 56 -4.44 8.28 9.56
N THR A 57 -3.80 7.58 10.49
CA THR A 57 -4.07 6.16 10.75
C THR A 57 -5.56 5.89 11.02
N PRO A 58 -6.27 6.67 11.86
CA PRO A 58 -7.71 6.41 12.08
C PRO A 58 -8.55 6.46 10.81
N GLU A 59 -8.20 7.33 9.86
CA GLU A 59 -8.91 7.42 8.58
C GLU A 59 -8.67 6.18 7.73
N LEU A 60 -7.43 5.68 7.72
CA LEU A 60 -7.11 4.43 7.01
C LEU A 60 -7.86 3.25 7.62
N ILE A 61 -7.94 3.18 8.95
CA ILE A 61 -8.68 2.14 9.63
C ILE A 61 -10.16 2.18 9.24
N ALA A 62 -10.76 3.37 9.19
CA ALA A 62 -12.15 3.51 8.78
C ALA A 62 -12.37 2.97 7.36
N ARG A 63 -11.42 3.21 6.45
CA ARG A 63 -11.49 2.70 5.08
C ARG A 63 -11.38 1.17 5.04
N ILE A 64 -10.50 0.60 5.85
CA ILE A 64 -10.37 -0.86 5.98
C ILE A 64 -11.68 -1.46 6.50
N GLU A 65 -12.24 -0.88 7.54
CA GLU A 65 -13.45 -1.38 8.19
C GLU A 65 -14.69 -1.26 7.30
N SER A 66 -14.70 -0.33 6.37
CA SER A 66 -15.82 -0.15 5.45
C SER A 66 -15.91 -1.25 4.38
N GLY A 67 -14.90 -2.10 4.27
CA GLY A 67 -14.85 -3.15 3.26
C GLY A 67 -14.51 -2.65 1.86
N GLY A 68 -13.95 -1.45 1.75
CA GLY A 68 -13.68 -0.81 0.48
C GLY A 68 -12.41 -1.24 -0.24
N CYS A 69 -11.57 -2.09 0.38
CA CYS A 69 -10.32 -2.52 -0.26
C CYS A 69 -9.94 -3.94 0.15
N ASP A 70 -9.15 -4.58 -0.70
CA ASP A 70 -8.59 -5.91 -0.47
C ASP A 70 -7.11 -5.83 -0.09
N MET A 71 -6.48 -4.72 -0.38
CA MET A 71 -5.08 -4.45 -0.05
C MET A 71 -4.93 -2.98 0.36
N LEU A 72 -4.10 -2.74 1.36
CA LEU A 72 -3.63 -1.39 1.70
C LEU A 72 -2.12 -1.36 1.45
N ALA A 73 -1.69 -0.49 0.55
CA ALA A 73 -0.26 -0.30 0.29
C ALA A 73 0.14 1.08 0.80
N LEU A 74 1.03 1.08 1.78
CA LEU A 74 1.46 2.29 2.48
C LEU A 74 2.95 2.49 2.27
N SER A 75 3.34 3.66 1.77
CA SER A 75 4.73 3.96 1.44
C SER A 75 5.34 4.96 2.40
N ALA A 76 6.59 4.74 2.77
CA ALA A 76 7.38 5.69 3.55
C ALA A 76 8.78 5.82 2.95
N ALA A 77 9.27 7.05 2.84
CA ALA A 77 10.61 7.34 2.37
C ALA A 77 11.60 7.34 3.54
N GLU A 78 12.85 7.03 3.24
CA GLU A 78 13.90 7.01 4.25
C GLU A 78 14.05 8.38 4.95
N ALA A 79 14.00 9.45 4.17
CA ALA A 79 14.21 10.82 4.69
C ALA A 79 13.12 11.27 5.68
N SER A 80 11.93 10.67 5.60
CA SER A 80 10.79 11.02 6.46
C SER A 80 10.61 10.03 7.60
N SER A 81 11.53 9.09 7.78
CA SER A 81 11.33 7.96 8.67
C SER A 81 11.57 8.28 10.14
N ASP A 82 10.62 7.88 10.97
CA ASP A 82 10.75 7.78 12.41
C ASP A 82 10.40 6.33 12.73
N ALA A 83 11.39 5.53 13.11
CA ALA A 83 11.22 4.09 13.29
C ALA A 83 10.13 3.72 14.30
N GLU A 84 10.03 4.49 15.40
CA GLU A 84 9.02 4.22 16.41
C GLU A 84 7.62 4.50 15.89
N ARG A 85 7.44 5.63 15.22
CA ARG A 85 6.16 6.00 14.62
C ARG A 85 5.73 4.98 13.57
N LEU A 86 6.66 4.59 12.69
CA LEU A 86 6.35 3.61 11.65
C LEU A 86 6.01 2.24 12.22
N ARG A 87 6.72 1.83 13.28
CA ARG A 87 6.41 0.56 13.95
C ARG A 87 5.00 0.59 14.53
N ASN A 88 4.65 1.67 15.22
CA ASN A 88 3.32 1.80 15.83
C ASN A 88 2.23 1.81 14.76
N GLN A 89 2.45 2.55 13.68
CA GLN A 89 1.50 2.61 12.57
C GLN A 89 1.35 1.24 11.89
N ALA A 90 2.47 0.56 11.64
CA ALA A 90 2.45 -0.77 11.03
C ALA A 90 1.68 -1.77 11.90
N PHE A 91 1.93 -1.79 13.19
CA PHE A 91 1.24 -2.69 14.10
C PHE A 91 -0.27 -2.43 14.12
N THR A 92 -0.65 -1.16 14.25
CA THR A 92 -2.06 -0.78 14.31
C THR A 92 -2.78 -1.15 13.01
N LEU A 93 -2.18 -0.83 11.86
CA LEU A 93 -2.79 -1.13 10.57
C LEU A 93 -2.79 -2.62 10.26
N ALA A 94 -1.73 -3.33 10.61
CA ALA A 94 -1.67 -4.77 10.38
C ALA A 94 -2.76 -5.50 11.17
N SER A 95 -3.01 -5.08 12.40
CA SER A 95 -4.08 -5.66 13.23
C SER A 95 -5.45 -5.42 12.61
N ALA A 96 -5.72 -4.19 12.15
CA ALA A 96 -6.97 -3.86 11.50
C ALA A 96 -7.15 -4.61 10.19
N CYS A 97 -6.09 -4.70 9.38
CA CYS A 97 -6.12 -5.42 8.11
C CYS A 97 -6.38 -6.91 8.33
N GLN A 98 -5.74 -7.51 9.33
CA GLN A 98 -5.96 -8.92 9.66
C GLN A 98 -7.42 -9.18 10.04
N ALA A 99 -8.00 -8.29 10.84
CA ALA A 99 -9.37 -8.45 11.30
C ALA A 99 -10.39 -8.34 10.15
N HIS A 100 -10.05 -7.66 9.05
CA HIS A 100 -10.94 -7.43 7.93
C HIS A 100 -10.48 -8.10 6.64
N ASP A 101 -9.54 -9.03 6.73
CA ASP A 101 -9.02 -9.78 5.58
C ASP A 101 -8.48 -8.88 4.47
N VAL A 102 -7.76 -7.85 4.85
CA VAL A 102 -7.08 -6.92 3.95
C VAL A 102 -5.59 -7.21 4.00
N HIS A 103 -4.94 -7.29 2.84
CA HIS A 103 -3.51 -7.51 2.76
C HIS A 103 -2.77 -6.19 2.95
N LEU A 104 -1.91 -6.09 3.96
CA LEU A 104 -1.12 -4.88 4.19
C LEU A 104 0.25 -5.02 3.53
N VAL A 105 0.62 -4.00 2.74
CA VAL A 105 1.95 -3.90 2.11
C VAL A 105 2.61 -2.62 2.60
N LEU A 106 3.79 -2.76 3.19
CA LEU A 106 4.59 -1.63 3.66
C LEU A 106 5.76 -1.43 2.68
N GLY A 107 5.73 -0.33 1.97
CA GLY A 107 6.64 -0.07 0.86
C GLY A 107 7.61 1.07 1.09
N GLY A 108 8.58 1.17 0.18
CA GLY A 108 9.59 2.22 0.21
C GLY A 108 10.77 1.90 1.11
N ARG A 109 11.67 2.87 1.25
CA ARG A 109 12.90 2.69 2.02
C ARG A 109 12.81 3.23 3.45
N GLY A 110 11.60 3.55 3.90
CA GLY A 110 11.37 3.97 5.27
C GLY A 110 11.70 2.87 6.28
N LEU A 111 11.80 3.25 7.54
CA LEU A 111 12.21 2.36 8.62
C LEU A 111 11.05 1.51 9.13
N TRP A 112 10.30 0.90 8.23
CA TRP A 112 9.25 -0.04 8.58
C TRP A 112 9.84 -1.25 9.33
N PRO A 113 9.09 -1.88 10.25
CA PRO A 113 9.54 -3.14 10.84
C PRO A 113 9.57 -4.25 9.79
N GLU A 114 10.37 -5.27 10.04
CA GLU A 114 10.36 -6.47 9.21
C GLU A 114 9.25 -7.44 9.69
N PRO A 115 8.66 -8.22 8.79
CA PRO A 115 7.69 -9.24 9.19
C PRO A 115 8.28 -10.21 10.20
N ALA A 116 7.47 -10.61 11.18
CA ALA A 116 7.88 -11.56 12.20
C ALA A 116 6.67 -12.36 12.67
N THR A 117 6.91 -13.57 13.15
CA THR A 117 5.82 -14.49 13.53
C THR A 117 4.97 -13.97 14.69
N HIS A 118 5.53 -13.12 15.53
CA HIS A 118 4.82 -12.55 16.69
C HIS A 118 4.04 -11.26 16.34
N LEU A 119 4.13 -10.80 15.09
CA LEU A 119 3.42 -9.59 14.64
C LEU A 119 2.23 -9.98 13.76
N PRO A 120 1.19 -9.14 13.72
CA PRO A 120 0.15 -9.31 12.70
C PRO A 120 0.77 -9.31 11.31
N PRO A 121 0.22 -10.06 10.35
CA PRO A 121 0.86 -10.25 9.04
C PRO A 121 0.88 -8.99 8.18
N PHE A 122 1.98 -8.78 7.48
CA PHE A 122 2.12 -7.79 6.43
C PHE A 122 3.27 -8.18 5.50
N SER A 123 3.28 -7.62 4.29
CA SER A 123 4.38 -7.78 3.34
C SER A 123 5.25 -6.54 3.36
N ARG A 124 6.55 -6.73 3.31
CA ARG A 124 7.53 -5.64 3.24
C ARG A 124 8.15 -5.63 1.85
N VAL A 125 8.02 -4.51 1.13
CA VAL A 125 8.63 -4.34 -0.20
C VAL A 125 9.44 -3.06 -0.19
N ARG A 126 10.63 -3.08 -0.80
CA ARG A 126 11.55 -1.94 -0.79
C ARG A 126 11.56 -1.16 -2.09
N ASP A 127 11.15 -1.80 -3.20
CA ASP A 127 11.13 -1.19 -4.53
C ASP A 127 10.01 -1.79 -5.39
N PHE A 128 9.89 -1.26 -6.62
CA PHE A 128 8.82 -1.70 -7.53
C PHE A 128 8.99 -3.14 -7.97
N ARG A 129 10.22 -3.61 -8.10
CA ARG A 129 10.46 -4.99 -8.49
C ARG A 129 9.91 -5.94 -7.43
N GLU A 130 10.17 -5.66 -6.16
CA GLU A 130 9.63 -6.47 -5.07
C GLU A 130 8.10 -6.41 -5.02
N PHE A 131 7.53 -5.24 -5.27
CA PHE A 131 6.07 -5.09 -5.32
C PHE A 131 5.48 -5.86 -6.49
N HIS A 132 6.08 -5.75 -7.66
CA HIS A 132 5.66 -6.49 -8.85
C HIS A 132 5.72 -8.01 -8.60
N GLU A 133 6.78 -8.50 -7.99
CA GLU A 133 6.94 -9.91 -7.63
C GLU A 133 5.85 -10.35 -6.64
N LEU A 134 5.53 -9.51 -5.66
CA LEU A 134 4.46 -9.79 -4.70
C LEU A 134 3.12 -9.93 -5.41
N LEU A 135 2.78 -9.00 -6.30
CA LEU A 135 1.52 -9.04 -7.05
C LEU A 135 1.45 -10.29 -7.93
N ALA A 136 2.55 -10.68 -8.54
CA ALA A 136 2.59 -11.90 -9.35
C ALA A 136 2.31 -13.14 -8.50
N ARG A 137 2.85 -13.20 -7.27
CA ARG A 137 2.59 -14.32 -6.36
C ARG A 137 1.12 -14.37 -5.92
N LEU A 138 0.50 -13.21 -5.73
CA LEU A 138 -0.91 -13.14 -5.29
C LEU A 138 -1.89 -13.55 -6.37
N GLN A 139 -1.47 -13.56 -7.64
CA GLN A 139 -2.31 -14.01 -8.76
C GLN A 139 -2.45 -15.52 -8.84
N ASN A 140 -1.54 -16.27 -8.19
CA ASN A 140 -1.51 -17.73 -8.27
C ASN A 140 -2.12 -18.42 -7.06
#